data_5005a8653614dfeb280d8c43a56ef5eb
#
_entry.id   5005a8653614dfeb280d8c43a56ef5eb
#
_cell.length_a   1.000
_cell.length_b   1.000
_cell.length_c   1.000
_cell.angle_alpha   90.00
_cell.angle_beta   90.00
_cell.angle_gamma   90.00
#
_symmetry.space_group_name_H-M   'P 1'
#
loop_
_entity.id
_entity.type
_entity.pdbx_description
1 polymer ?
#
loop_
_entity_poly.entity_id
_entity_poly.type
_entity_poly.pdbx_seq_one_letter_code
_entity_poly.pdbx_strand_id
1 'polypeptide(L)'
;MVSTDGVAQGPGVASRVWYAGKRMRLEAAEAPAGPALILRLDLGKAWRLDPDRKVATEVDADRLRSRSQMDAALAGDLMGGAEEGRVRTAPLAGLRRIAGYECHGFRIRGPSVVMDLYLAEGLGLGIDVFADFIEWSGAGQSMGALLAEIRKLRGFPLQTRSRVVVLDRVHETVSTITKVRVGPQPRAVFEVPAGYRLVVETDEPGKE
;
A
#
# COMPACT_ATOMS: atom_id res chain seq x y z
N MET A 1 -17.57 -1.98 -1.50
CA MET A 1 -16.44 -2.86 -1.80
C MET A 1 -15.90 -2.48 -3.16
N VAL A 2 -14.60 -2.27 -3.29
CA VAL A 2 -13.99 -1.70 -4.48
C VAL A 2 -12.95 -2.67 -5.02
N SER A 3 -12.97 -2.90 -6.34
CA SER A 3 -11.87 -3.50 -7.07
C SER A 3 -11.23 -2.41 -7.94
N THR A 4 -9.92 -2.31 -7.92
CA THR A 4 -9.19 -1.29 -8.67
C THR A 4 -8.15 -1.95 -9.56
N ASP A 5 -8.09 -1.53 -10.82
CA ASP A 5 -6.99 -1.84 -11.71
C ASP A 5 -6.09 -0.59 -11.71
N GLY A 6 -4.88 -0.69 -11.18
CA GLY A 6 -3.93 0.42 -11.10
C GLY A 6 -2.73 0.20 -12.02
N VAL A 7 -2.25 1.27 -12.63
CA VAL A 7 -1.01 1.27 -13.43
C VAL A 7 0.00 2.18 -12.77
N ALA A 8 1.19 1.66 -12.50
CA ALA A 8 2.34 2.46 -12.11
C ALA A 8 2.97 3.11 -13.36
N GLN A 9 3.36 4.39 -13.30
CA GLN A 9 4.11 5.04 -14.37
C GLN A 9 5.63 4.79 -14.18
N GLY A 10 6.20 4.15 -15.13
CA GLY A 10 7.57 3.65 -15.22
C GLY A 10 7.49 2.37 -16.06
N PRO A 11 8.46 1.45 -16.10
CA PRO A 11 8.19 0.07 -16.47
C PRO A 11 7.27 -0.51 -15.38
N GLY A 12 6.01 -0.04 -15.38
CA GLY A 12 5.09 -0.18 -14.29
C GLY A 12 4.37 -1.52 -14.36
N VAL A 13 4.21 -2.16 -13.22
CA VAL A 13 3.41 -3.36 -13.08
C VAL A 13 1.95 -2.94 -12.91
N ALA A 14 1.11 -3.30 -13.88
CA ALA A 14 -0.33 -3.18 -13.74
C ALA A 14 -0.81 -4.19 -12.69
N SER A 15 -1.62 -3.72 -11.75
CA SER A 15 -2.12 -4.56 -10.67
C SER A 15 -3.64 -4.46 -10.56
N ARG A 16 -4.26 -5.55 -10.14
CA ARG A 16 -5.67 -5.59 -9.75
C ARG A 16 -5.76 -5.72 -8.25
N VAL A 17 -6.55 -4.87 -7.62
CA VAL A 17 -6.70 -4.85 -6.17
C VAL A 17 -8.17 -4.96 -5.80
N TRP A 18 -8.48 -5.82 -4.86
CA TRP A 18 -9.78 -5.94 -4.22
C TRP A 18 -9.69 -5.46 -2.78
N TYR A 19 -10.69 -4.70 -2.37
CA TYR A 19 -10.82 -4.23 -0.99
C TYR A 19 -12.18 -4.62 -0.41
N ALA A 20 -12.21 -5.03 0.85
CA ALA A 20 -13.42 -5.28 1.62
C ALA A 20 -13.19 -5.01 3.10
N GLY A 21 -13.41 -3.78 3.53
CA GLY A 21 -13.06 -3.35 4.89
C GLY A 21 -11.58 -3.53 5.16
N LYS A 22 -11.23 -4.31 6.17
CA LYS A 22 -9.84 -4.62 6.55
C LYS A 22 -9.22 -5.78 5.76
N ARG A 23 -9.71 -6.08 4.57
CA ARG A 23 -9.23 -7.16 3.71
C ARG A 23 -8.83 -6.60 2.36
N MET A 24 -7.70 -7.07 1.85
CA MET A 24 -7.19 -6.69 0.54
C MET A 24 -6.61 -7.93 -0.16
N ARG A 25 -6.76 -7.97 -1.48
CA ARG A 25 -6.04 -8.88 -2.37
C ARG A 25 -5.41 -8.08 -3.49
N LEU A 26 -4.16 -8.36 -3.78
CA LEU A 26 -3.39 -7.75 -4.86
C LEU A 26 -2.90 -8.85 -5.80
N GLU A 27 -3.10 -8.66 -7.11
CA GLU A 27 -2.60 -9.54 -8.17
C GLU A 27 -1.99 -8.70 -9.29
N ALA A 28 -1.05 -9.27 -10.04
CA ALA A 28 -0.63 -8.69 -11.31
C ALA A 28 -1.80 -8.72 -12.31
N ALA A 29 -2.08 -7.61 -12.98
CA ALA A 29 -3.22 -7.52 -13.91
C ALA A 29 -3.05 -8.40 -15.15
N GLU A 30 -1.80 -8.60 -15.59
CA GLU A 30 -1.44 -9.37 -16.78
C GLU A 30 -1.33 -10.88 -16.53
N ALA A 31 -1.34 -11.30 -15.26
CA ALA A 31 -1.30 -12.71 -14.86
C ALA A 31 -2.44 -13.04 -13.92
N PRO A 32 -3.71 -13.05 -14.39
CA PRO A 32 -4.82 -13.50 -13.58
C PRO A 32 -4.57 -14.96 -13.15
N ALA A 33 -4.74 -15.24 -11.86
CA ALA A 33 -4.32 -16.47 -11.19
C ALA A 33 -2.78 -16.65 -11.06
N GLY A 34 -1.97 -15.62 -11.32
CA GLY A 34 -0.56 -15.56 -10.98
C GLY A 34 -0.31 -15.33 -9.49
N PRO A 35 0.94 -15.00 -9.11
CA PRO A 35 1.27 -14.67 -7.74
C PRO A 35 0.38 -13.58 -7.19
N ALA A 36 -0.12 -13.77 -5.96
CA ALA A 36 -1.01 -12.82 -5.32
C ALA A 36 -0.60 -12.57 -3.87
N LEU A 37 -0.96 -11.40 -3.36
CA LEU A 37 -0.86 -11.06 -1.96
C LEU A 37 -2.26 -10.92 -1.37
N ILE A 38 -2.54 -11.63 -0.29
CA ILE A 38 -3.76 -11.48 0.49
C ILE A 38 -3.40 -10.87 1.84
N LEU A 39 -4.09 -9.79 2.20
CA LEU A 39 -3.98 -9.15 3.50
C LEU A 39 -5.29 -9.25 4.25
N ARG A 40 -5.21 -9.70 5.47
CA ARG A 40 -6.30 -9.85 6.43
C ARG A 40 -5.94 -9.06 7.69
N LEU A 41 -6.05 -7.72 7.60
CA LEU A 41 -5.80 -6.85 8.75
C LEU A 41 -6.76 -7.13 9.91
N ASP A 42 -7.93 -7.68 9.60
CA ASP A 42 -8.89 -8.18 10.58
C ASP A 42 -8.37 -9.41 11.37
N LEU A 43 -7.40 -10.13 10.85
CA LEU A 43 -6.75 -11.28 11.48
C LEU A 43 -5.28 -11.01 11.84
N GLY A 44 -4.72 -9.85 11.47
CA GLY A 44 -3.29 -9.55 11.61
C GLY A 44 -2.40 -10.45 10.74
N LYS A 45 -2.92 -10.95 9.61
CA LYS A 45 -2.25 -11.93 8.75
C LYS A 45 -2.14 -11.49 7.31
N ALA A 46 -1.09 -11.98 6.64
CA ALA A 46 -0.96 -11.89 5.20
C ALA A 46 -0.40 -13.18 4.62
N TRP A 47 -0.71 -13.42 3.35
CA TRP A 47 -0.20 -14.57 2.62
C TRP A 47 0.26 -14.14 1.23
N ARG A 48 1.44 -14.60 0.86
CA ARG A 48 1.92 -14.57 -0.53
C ARG A 48 1.55 -15.90 -1.17
N LEU A 49 0.80 -15.84 -2.26
CA LEU A 49 0.38 -17.03 -3.01
C LEU A 49 1.34 -17.29 -4.17
N ASP A 50 1.80 -18.53 -4.26
CA ASP A 50 2.49 -19.09 -5.42
C ASP A 50 1.54 -20.14 -6.05
N PRO A 51 0.86 -19.81 -7.15
CA PRO A 51 -0.12 -20.70 -7.76
C PRO A 51 0.53 -21.89 -8.47
N ASP A 52 1.76 -21.73 -8.98
CA ASP A 52 2.47 -22.80 -9.69
C ASP A 52 2.84 -23.93 -8.74
N ARG A 53 3.25 -23.58 -7.53
CA ARG A 53 3.61 -24.54 -6.47
C ARG A 53 2.44 -24.88 -5.56
N LYS A 54 1.30 -24.18 -5.69
CA LYS A 54 0.17 -24.23 -4.75
C LYS A 54 0.62 -24.04 -3.30
N VAL A 55 1.42 -23.02 -3.08
CA VAL A 55 1.95 -22.66 -1.76
C VAL A 55 1.43 -21.28 -1.38
N ALA A 56 0.97 -21.17 -0.14
CA ALA A 56 0.67 -19.91 0.50
C ALA A 56 1.66 -19.69 1.64
N THR A 57 2.56 -18.74 1.47
CA THR A 57 3.52 -18.37 2.50
C THR A 57 2.91 -17.31 3.40
N GLU A 58 2.73 -17.62 4.68
CA GLU A 58 2.31 -16.65 5.67
C GLU A 58 3.45 -15.67 5.92
N VAL A 59 3.14 -14.40 5.73
CA VAL A 59 4.08 -13.30 5.93
C VAL A 59 3.90 -12.82 7.38
N ASP A 60 4.97 -12.87 8.15
CA ASP A 60 4.96 -12.37 9.51
C ASP A 60 4.99 -10.84 9.51
N ALA A 61 3.88 -10.23 9.96
CA ALA A 61 3.74 -8.78 10.04
C ALA A 61 4.77 -8.14 11.01
N ASP A 62 5.15 -8.85 12.07
CA ASP A 62 6.15 -8.35 13.03
C ASP A 62 7.56 -8.37 12.42
N ARG A 63 7.85 -9.36 11.60
CA ARG A 63 9.11 -9.40 10.83
C ARG A 63 9.17 -8.31 9.76
N LEU A 64 8.07 -8.07 9.04
CA LEU A 64 8.02 -6.95 8.09
C LEU A 64 8.25 -5.63 8.81
N ARG A 65 7.63 -5.43 9.96
CA ARG A 65 7.84 -4.24 10.81
C ARG A 65 9.29 -4.14 11.30
N SER A 66 9.87 -5.23 11.77
CA SER A 66 11.26 -5.25 12.26
C SER A 66 12.28 -4.98 11.15
N ARG A 67 12.08 -5.54 9.94
CA ARG A 67 12.90 -5.21 8.77
C ARG A 67 12.79 -3.74 8.39
N SER A 68 11.56 -3.24 8.27
CA SER A 68 11.33 -1.82 7.95
C SER A 68 11.88 -0.89 9.02
N GLN A 69 11.88 -1.29 10.30
CA GLN A 69 12.51 -0.55 11.39
C GLN A 69 14.02 -0.52 11.26
N MET A 70 14.63 -1.63 10.94
CA MET A 70 16.08 -1.73 10.73
C MET A 70 16.51 -0.90 9.53
N ASP A 71 15.77 -0.99 8.42
CA ASP A 71 16.02 -0.20 7.22
C ASP A 71 15.80 1.30 7.49
N ALA A 72 14.77 1.66 8.26
CA ALA A 72 14.49 3.04 8.65
C ALA A 72 15.50 3.59 9.67
N ALA A 73 15.97 2.78 10.61
CA ALA A 73 17.02 3.17 11.55
C ALA A 73 18.36 3.39 10.84
N LEU A 74 18.74 2.45 9.96
CA LEU A 74 19.92 2.60 9.10
C LEU A 74 19.82 3.84 8.20
N ALA A 75 18.66 4.09 7.61
CA ALA A 75 18.43 5.30 6.83
C ALA A 75 18.46 6.56 7.72
N GLY A 76 17.89 6.51 8.92
CA GLY A 76 17.88 7.61 9.88
C GLY A 76 19.28 7.99 10.37
N ASP A 77 20.11 7.02 10.70
CA ASP A 77 21.51 7.22 11.11
C ASP A 77 22.37 7.78 9.96
N LEU A 78 22.11 7.31 8.72
CA LEU A 78 22.80 7.79 7.52
C LEU A 78 22.33 9.18 7.06
N MET A 79 21.10 9.57 7.43
CA MET A 79 20.52 10.88 7.07
C MET A 79 20.71 11.97 8.11
N GLY A 80 21.56 11.73 9.14
CA GLY A 80 21.96 12.74 10.10
C GLY A 80 20.89 13.15 11.09
N GLY A 81 20.25 12.16 11.73
CA GLY A 81 19.31 12.39 12.83
C GLY A 81 18.03 13.07 12.38
N ALA A 82 16.91 12.50 12.74
CA ALA A 82 15.60 13.05 12.44
C ALA A 82 15.50 14.50 12.98
N GLU A 83 15.72 15.49 12.12
CA GLU A 83 15.04 16.76 12.36
C GLU A 83 13.56 16.43 12.38
N GLU A 84 12.90 16.58 13.53
CA GLU A 84 11.46 16.52 13.69
C GLU A 84 10.79 17.64 12.88
N GLY A 85 10.95 17.55 11.55
CA GLY A 85 10.34 18.45 10.60
C GLY A 85 8.83 18.23 10.64
N ARG A 86 8.12 19.30 10.94
CA ARG A 86 6.67 19.30 11.03
C ARG A 86 6.05 18.84 9.70
N VAL A 87 5.35 17.72 9.70
CA VAL A 87 4.54 17.30 8.55
C VAL A 87 3.40 18.29 8.37
N ARG A 88 3.18 18.73 7.13
CA ARG A 88 2.15 19.72 6.79
C ARG A 88 1.34 19.23 5.60
N THR A 89 0.03 19.41 5.71
CA THR A 89 -0.92 19.10 4.65
C THR A 89 -1.49 20.40 4.08
N ALA A 90 -1.57 20.48 2.76
CA ALA A 90 -2.20 21.60 2.06
C ALA A 90 -3.05 21.07 0.89
N PRO A 91 -4.21 21.68 0.59
CA PRO A 91 -4.98 21.35 -0.59
C PRO A 91 -4.22 21.75 -1.87
N LEU A 92 -4.38 20.96 -2.91
CA LEU A 92 -3.96 21.29 -4.26
C LEU A 92 -5.12 22.00 -5.00
N ALA A 93 -4.80 22.95 -5.85
CA ALA A 93 -5.81 23.69 -6.61
C ALA A 93 -6.48 22.78 -7.65
N GLY A 94 -7.78 22.98 -7.83
CA GLY A 94 -8.60 22.31 -8.83
C GLY A 94 -8.99 20.88 -8.46
N LEU A 95 -9.95 20.38 -9.24
CA LEU A 95 -10.41 18.99 -9.18
C LEU A 95 -9.75 18.19 -10.30
N ARG A 96 -9.49 16.93 -10.04
CA ARG A 96 -9.07 15.97 -11.09
C ARG A 96 -10.13 14.89 -11.26
N ARG A 97 -10.36 14.50 -12.52
CA ARG A 97 -11.19 13.33 -12.82
C ARG A 97 -10.31 12.10 -13.04
N ILE A 98 -10.43 11.09 -12.17
CA ILE A 98 -9.64 9.87 -12.21
C ILE A 98 -10.60 8.68 -12.13
N ALA A 99 -10.48 7.73 -13.05
CA ALA A 99 -11.36 6.56 -13.15
C ALA A 99 -12.87 6.90 -13.15
N GLY A 100 -13.23 8.10 -13.65
CA GLY A 100 -14.61 8.59 -13.70
C GLY A 100 -15.08 9.37 -12.46
N TYR A 101 -14.26 9.44 -11.40
CA TYR A 101 -14.58 10.13 -10.13
C TYR A 101 -13.88 11.49 -10.05
N GLU A 102 -14.57 12.45 -9.44
CA GLU A 102 -13.95 13.72 -9.08
C GLU A 102 -13.11 13.54 -7.82
N CYS A 103 -11.86 14.03 -7.87
CA CYS A 103 -10.89 13.85 -6.82
C CYS A 103 -10.37 15.19 -6.34
N HIS A 104 -10.37 15.39 -5.02
CA HIS A 104 -9.69 16.49 -4.36
C HIS A 104 -8.22 16.16 -4.15
N GLY A 105 -7.35 17.09 -4.53
CA GLY A 105 -5.91 16.93 -4.36
C GLY A 105 -5.41 17.47 -3.02
N PHE A 106 -4.48 16.76 -2.38
CA PHE A 106 -3.79 17.19 -1.17
C PHE A 106 -2.31 16.90 -1.32
N ARG A 107 -1.48 17.85 -0.88
CA ARG A 107 -0.04 17.67 -0.76
C ARG A 107 0.36 17.59 0.69
N ILE A 108 1.04 16.52 1.03
CA ILE A 108 1.64 16.32 2.35
C ILE A 108 3.15 16.44 2.20
N ARG A 109 3.75 17.29 3.02
CA ARG A 109 5.21 17.53 3.05
C ARG A 109 5.76 17.16 4.42
N GLY A 110 6.72 16.27 4.43
CA GLY A 110 7.58 15.96 5.56
C GLY A 110 9.04 16.28 5.23
N PRO A 111 9.96 16.01 6.14
CA PRO A 111 11.39 16.32 5.96
C PRO A 111 11.99 15.67 4.70
N SER A 112 11.77 14.38 4.51
CA SER A 112 12.33 13.57 3.42
C SER A 112 11.28 13.07 2.44
N VAL A 113 10.01 13.48 2.58
CA VAL A 113 8.90 12.98 1.76
C VAL A 113 7.98 14.11 1.31
N VAL A 114 7.60 14.08 0.04
CA VAL A 114 6.49 14.86 -0.50
C VAL A 114 5.53 13.87 -1.14
N MET A 115 4.25 13.92 -0.72
CA MET A 115 3.21 13.04 -1.24
C MET A 115 2.02 13.85 -1.72
N ASP A 116 1.61 13.64 -2.96
CA ASP A 116 0.36 14.16 -3.51
C ASP A 116 -0.66 13.03 -3.54
N LEU A 117 -1.81 13.27 -2.93
CA LEU A 117 -2.94 12.34 -2.90
C LEU A 117 -4.12 12.97 -3.63
N TYR A 118 -4.74 12.23 -4.53
CA TYR A 118 -5.99 12.62 -5.18
C TYR A 118 -7.08 11.67 -4.70
N LEU A 119 -8.00 12.19 -3.89
CA LEU A 119 -8.97 11.44 -3.11
C LEU A 119 -10.36 11.58 -3.70
N ALA A 120 -11.03 10.45 -3.92
CA ALA A 120 -12.43 10.39 -4.32
C ALA A 120 -13.31 10.01 -3.13
N GLU A 121 -14.46 10.65 -3.00
CA GLU A 121 -15.50 10.29 -2.04
C GLU A 121 -16.55 9.36 -2.69
N GLY A 122 -17.41 8.75 -1.88
CA GLY A 122 -18.54 7.95 -2.38
C GLY A 122 -18.20 6.53 -2.83
N LEU A 123 -16.96 6.06 -2.63
CA LEU A 123 -16.53 4.71 -2.99
C LEU A 123 -16.86 3.63 -1.95
N GLY A 124 -17.41 4.01 -0.78
CA GLY A 124 -17.58 3.10 0.35
C GLY A 124 -16.26 2.66 1.00
N LEU A 125 -15.16 3.29 0.64
CA LEU A 125 -13.83 3.16 1.25
C LEU A 125 -13.35 4.53 1.70
N GLY A 126 -12.70 4.57 2.86
CA GLY A 126 -12.08 5.78 3.39
C GLY A 126 -10.55 5.73 3.29
N ILE A 127 -9.94 6.86 3.63
CA ILE A 127 -8.49 7.01 3.73
C ILE A 127 -7.88 6.05 4.75
N ASP A 128 -8.64 5.66 5.77
CA ASP A 128 -8.20 4.74 6.82
C ASP A 128 -7.73 3.40 6.26
N VAL A 129 -8.42 2.87 5.24
CA VAL A 129 -8.03 1.62 4.57
C VAL A 129 -6.65 1.74 3.97
N PHE A 130 -6.34 2.88 3.35
CA PHE A 130 -5.03 3.16 2.77
C PHE A 130 -3.96 3.35 3.85
N ALA A 131 -4.29 4.09 4.91
CA ALA A 131 -3.38 4.32 6.03
C ALA A 131 -3.05 3.02 6.78
N ASP A 132 -4.05 2.19 7.05
CA ASP A 132 -3.88 0.88 7.69
C ASP A 132 -2.97 -0.05 6.86
N PHE A 133 -3.09 0.02 5.52
CA PHE A 133 -2.23 -0.73 4.63
C PHE A 133 -0.76 -0.27 4.71
N ILE A 134 -0.51 1.05 4.69
CA ILE A 134 0.86 1.59 4.86
C ILE A 134 1.41 1.20 6.22
N GLU A 135 0.63 1.34 7.28
CA GLU A 135 1.04 0.99 8.64
C GLU A 135 1.40 -0.50 8.74
N TRP A 136 0.56 -1.37 8.14
CA TRP A 136 0.81 -2.80 8.14
C TRP A 136 2.06 -3.19 7.34
N SER A 137 2.40 -2.47 6.26
CA SER A 137 3.61 -2.74 5.46
C SER A 137 4.93 -2.48 6.20
N GLY A 138 4.87 -2.03 7.46
CA GLY A 138 6.02 -1.72 8.29
C GLY A 138 6.53 -0.28 8.16
N ALA A 139 6.07 0.48 7.17
CA ALA A 139 6.44 1.88 7.01
C ALA A 139 5.86 2.80 8.11
N GLY A 140 4.92 2.26 8.93
CA GLY A 140 4.17 3.05 9.90
C GLY A 140 5.00 3.73 10.97
N GLN A 141 6.10 3.13 11.43
CA GLN A 141 6.89 3.72 12.51
C GLN A 141 7.76 4.89 12.04
N SER A 142 8.38 4.77 10.87
CA SER A 142 9.15 5.87 10.27
C SER A 142 8.25 6.96 9.68
N MET A 143 6.96 6.68 9.45
CA MET A 143 6.00 7.56 8.81
C MET A 143 4.82 7.95 9.72
N GLY A 144 4.93 7.78 11.05
CA GLY A 144 3.82 8.01 11.98
C GLY A 144 3.21 9.41 11.87
N ALA A 145 4.03 10.46 11.80
CA ALA A 145 3.55 11.83 11.62
C ALA A 145 2.86 12.03 10.25
N LEU A 146 3.35 11.38 9.18
CA LEU A 146 2.74 11.41 7.87
C LEU A 146 1.39 10.69 7.88
N LEU A 147 1.32 9.51 8.49
CA LEU A 147 0.07 8.74 8.63
C LEU A 147 -0.98 9.49 9.46
N ALA A 148 -0.57 10.19 10.51
CA ALA A 148 -1.45 11.04 11.30
C ALA A 148 -2.08 12.17 10.46
N GLU A 149 -1.32 12.76 9.53
CA GLU A 149 -1.86 13.76 8.59
C GLU A 149 -2.75 13.11 7.51
N ILE A 150 -2.36 11.96 6.98
CA ILE A 150 -3.17 11.20 6.01
C ILE A 150 -4.54 10.87 6.60
N ARG A 151 -4.62 10.39 7.85
CA ARG A 151 -5.88 10.01 8.52
C ARG A 151 -6.85 11.18 8.75
N LYS A 152 -6.41 12.43 8.64
CA LYS A 152 -7.29 13.61 8.72
C LYS A 152 -8.05 13.86 7.42
N LEU A 153 -7.63 13.27 6.33
CA LEU A 153 -8.23 13.45 5.01
C LEU A 153 -9.49 12.59 4.85
N ARG A 154 -10.30 12.92 3.84
CA ARG A 154 -11.52 12.17 3.52
C ARG A 154 -11.44 11.63 2.10
N GLY A 155 -12.07 10.47 1.87
CA GLY A 155 -12.09 9.79 0.59
C GLY A 155 -11.05 8.67 0.49
N PHE A 156 -10.97 8.07 -0.69
CA PHE A 156 -10.03 6.99 -1.01
C PHE A 156 -9.08 7.46 -2.12
N PRO A 157 -7.76 7.21 -2.03
CA PRO A 157 -6.80 7.68 -3.00
C PRO A 157 -6.93 6.90 -4.33
N LEU A 158 -7.28 7.62 -5.40
CA LEU A 158 -7.27 7.11 -6.76
C LEU A 158 -5.96 7.41 -7.50
N GLN A 159 -5.20 8.39 -7.03
CA GLN A 159 -3.83 8.60 -7.47
C GLN A 159 -2.97 9.02 -6.29
N THR A 160 -1.79 8.43 -6.21
CA THR A 160 -0.73 8.84 -5.29
C THR A 160 0.52 9.15 -6.09
N ARG A 161 1.19 10.23 -5.75
CA ARG A 161 2.54 10.51 -6.22
C ARG A 161 3.40 10.77 -5.00
N SER A 162 4.41 9.98 -4.80
CA SER A 162 5.36 10.16 -3.72
C SER A 162 6.75 10.47 -4.27
N ARG A 163 7.44 11.36 -3.61
CA ARG A 163 8.84 11.68 -3.81
C ARG A 163 9.53 11.56 -2.46
N VAL A 164 10.43 10.61 -2.37
CA VAL A 164 11.18 10.31 -1.16
C VAL A 164 12.66 10.51 -1.45
N VAL A 165 13.35 11.18 -0.56
CA VAL A 165 14.82 11.36 -0.62
C VAL A 165 15.44 10.34 0.33
N VAL A 166 16.27 9.45 -0.20
CA VAL A 166 17.03 8.45 0.57
C VAL A 166 18.49 8.52 0.12
N LEU A 167 19.40 8.76 1.04
CA LEU A 167 20.84 8.84 0.73
C LEU A 167 21.14 9.77 -0.48
N ASP A 168 20.58 10.98 -0.46
CA ASP A 168 20.70 11.98 -1.53
C ASP A 168 20.13 11.55 -2.90
N ARG A 169 19.46 10.41 -2.95
CA ARG A 169 18.75 9.94 -4.14
C ARG A 169 17.26 10.22 -4.02
N VAL A 170 16.70 10.72 -5.10
CA VAL A 170 15.27 10.98 -5.20
C VAL A 170 14.59 9.76 -5.82
N HIS A 171 13.65 9.19 -5.09
CA HIS A 171 12.77 8.12 -5.55
C HIS A 171 11.38 8.70 -5.79
N GLU A 172 10.91 8.64 -7.02
CA GLU A 172 9.57 9.05 -7.37
C GLU A 172 8.73 7.82 -7.71
N THR A 173 7.54 7.76 -7.12
CA THR A 173 6.56 6.71 -7.41
C THR A 173 5.22 7.34 -7.72
N VAL A 174 4.58 6.91 -8.79
CA VAL A 174 3.21 7.29 -9.13
C VAL A 174 2.38 6.03 -9.22
N SER A 175 1.29 5.99 -8.46
CA SER A 175 0.28 4.95 -8.57
C SER A 175 -1.04 5.60 -8.97
N THR A 176 -1.70 5.07 -10.00
CA THR A 176 -2.97 5.59 -10.50
C THR A 176 -3.95 4.44 -10.68
N ILE A 177 -5.12 4.58 -10.09
CA ILE A 177 -6.23 3.67 -10.31
C ILE A 177 -6.94 4.09 -11.60
N THR A 178 -6.90 3.24 -12.60
CA THR A 178 -7.48 3.53 -13.92
C THR A 178 -8.93 3.09 -14.05
N LYS A 179 -9.34 2.12 -13.21
CA LYS A 179 -10.70 1.57 -13.23
C LYS A 179 -11.14 1.20 -11.83
N VAL A 180 -12.37 1.58 -11.49
CA VAL A 180 -13.02 1.23 -10.23
C VAL A 180 -14.31 0.47 -10.51
N ARG A 181 -14.54 -0.59 -9.76
CA ARG A 181 -15.81 -1.30 -9.72
C ARG A 181 -16.27 -1.38 -8.26
N VAL A 182 -17.46 -0.89 -7.98
CA VAL A 182 -18.08 -0.96 -6.67
C VAL A 182 -19.12 -2.06 -6.68
N GLY A 183 -19.06 -2.97 -5.73
CA GLY A 183 -20.03 -4.06 -5.61
C GLY A 183 -19.59 -5.14 -4.62
N PRO A 184 -20.48 -6.09 -4.29
CA PRO A 184 -20.15 -7.19 -3.40
C PRO A 184 -19.04 -8.06 -3.99
N GLN A 185 -18.12 -8.50 -3.13
CA GLN A 185 -17.07 -9.45 -3.51
C GLN A 185 -17.24 -10.75 -2.70
N PRO A 186 -17.08 -11.91 -3.31
CA PRO A 186 -17.09 -13.18 -2.58
C PRO A 186 -16.03 -13.20 -1.49
N ARG A 187 -16.34 -13.77 -0.33
CA ARG A 187 -15.37 -13.91 0.77
C ARG A 187 -14.11 -14.67 0.34
N ALA A 188 -14.29 -15.69 -0.50
CA ALA A 188 -13.21 -16.51 -1.03
C ALA A 188 -12.11 -15.72 -1.76
N VAL A 189 -12.39 -14.50 -2.25
CA VAL A 189 -11.37 -13.63 -2.85
C VAL A 189 -10.26 -13.30 -1.84
N PHE A 190 -10.60 -13.21 -0.56
CA PHE A 190 -9.69 -12.83 0.52
C PHE A 190 -9.23 -14.02 1.38
N GLU A 191 -9.34 -15.22 0.86
CA GLU A 191 -8.93 -16.45 1.53
C GLU A 191 -7.89 -17.18 0.70
N VAL A 192 -7.03 -17.94 1.38
CA VAL A 192 -6.11 -18.85 0.69
C VAL A 192 -6.94 -19.91 -0.02
N PRO A 193 -6.74 -20.11 -1.32
CA PRO A 193 -7.55 -21.09 -2.08
C PRO A 193 -7.36 -22.51 -1.53
N ALA A 194 -8.42 -23.32 -1.65
CA ALA A 194 -8.34 -24.73 -1.27
C ALA A 194 -7.24 -25.46 -2.06
N GLY A 195 -6.55 -26.38 -1.40
CA GLY A 195 -5.46 -27.16 -2.00
C GLY A 195 -4.09 -26.46 -1.99
N TYR A 196 -3.99 -25.26 -1.42
CA TYR A 196 -2.69 -24.65 -1.16
C TYR A 196 -2.09 -25.19 0.13
N ARG A 197 -0.78 -25.47 0.11
CA ARG A 197 0.00 -25.79 1.30
C ARG A 197 0.38 -24.49 2.00
N LEU A 198 0.02 -24.38 3.28
CA LEU A 198 0.44 -23.25 4.11
C LEU A 198 1.88 -23.45 4.58
N VAL A 199 2.69 -22.43 4.45
CA VAL A 199 4.07 -22.36 4.92
C VAL A 199 4.24 -21.05 5.70
N VAL A 200 4.90 -21.13 6.84
CA VAL A 200 5.33 -19.93 7.58
C VAL A 200 6.71 -19.55 7.06
N GLU A 201 6.96 -18.28 6.80
CA GLU A 201 8.27 -17.78 6.41
C GLU A 201 9.25 -18.01 7.58
N THR A 202 10.10 -19.03 7.48
CA THR A 202 11.17 -19.31 8.46
C THR A 202 12.47 -18.67 7.98
N ASP A 203 13.29 -18.17 8.93
CA ASP A 203 14.65 -17.65 8.64
C ASP A 203 15.63 -18.81 8.39
N GLU A 204 15.42 -19.61 7.36
CA GLU A 204 16.55 -20.35 6.84
C GLU A 204 17.23 -19.50 5.75
N PRO A 205 18.45 -18.98 6.00
CA PRO A 205 19.26 -18.44 4.92
C PRO A 205 19.48 -19.58 3.93
N GLY A 206 19.10 -19.38 2.67
CA GLY A 206 19.13 -20.37 1.62
C GLY A 206 20.39 -21.24 1.68
N LYS A 207 20.18 -22.52 1.86
CA LYS A 207 21.12 -23.54 1.39
C LYS A 207 20.74 -23.81 -0.06
N GLU A 208 21.40 -23.12 -0.97
CA GLU A 208 21.70 -23.66 -2.28
C GLU A 208 22.90 -24.60 -2.21
#